data_eed19683b92d32a0663fd1eb0e0c7ecc
#
_entry.id   eed19683b92d32a0663fd1eb0e0c7ecc
#
_cell.length_a   1.000
_cell.length_b   1.000
_cell.length_c   1.000
_cell.angle_alpha   90.00
_cell.angle_beta   90.00
_cell.angle_gamma   90.00
#
_symmetry.space_group_name_H-M   'P 1'
#
loop_
_entity.id
_entity.type
_entity.pdbx_description
1 polymer ?
#
loop_
_entity_poly.entity_id
_entity_poly.type
_entity_poly.pdbx_seq_one_letter_code
_entity_poly.pdbx_strand_id
1 'polypeptide(L)'
;GRRRELENEISHIETILSGITSADDLTKRDSAIRTAMLSLSACTATGNLSQLDSACVALTSLIFSDSASVSETDLEALKLELRSLENSAYTDFEELLAPQSGLFTTIVDGHEALTPDMLSNLTTTDIKRFMSEPGSIPQGAIGKLITSFRWYFAGVMDDEDAAKLTEGKTVTVSLGRYYGEKVSMRVEHISTSSGGERAVVLSSLNALAETLAMREAAAEIISSEY
;
A
#
# COMPACT_ATOMS: atom_id res chain seq x y z
N GLY A 1 -4.53 3.55 -18.09
CA GLY A 1 -3.89 4.60 -18.81
C GLY A 1 -3.44 4.16 -20.20
N ARG A 2 -2.69 4.98 -20.90
CA ARG A 2 -2.33 4.87 -22.33
C ARG A 2 -1.80 3.51 -22.79
N ARG A 3 -0.99 2.83 -21.95
CA ARG A 3 -0.50 1.46 -22.24
C ARG A 3 -1.66 0.49 -22.51
N ARG A 4 -2.65 0.47 -21.63
CA ARG A 4 -3.80 -0.45 -21.73
C ARG A 4 -4.68 -0.14 -22.93
N GLU A 5 -4.78 1.12 -23.31
CA GLU A 5 -5.47 1.57 -24.53
C GLU A 5 -4.76 1.04 -25.76
N LEU A 6 -3.43 1.19 -25.85
CA LEU A 6 -2.63 0.68 -26.96
C LEU A 6 -2.66 -0.84 -27.07
N GLU A 7 -2.57 -1.58 -25.96
CA GLU A 7 -2.71 -3.04 -25.93
C GLU A 7 -4.07 -3.49 -26.50
N ASN A 8 -5.15 -2.80 -26.12
CA ASN A 8 -6.49 -3.08 -26.63
C ASN A 8 -6.61 -2.75 -28.12
N GLU A 9 -6.05 -1.64 -28.56
CA GLU A 9 -6.09 -1.18 -29.95
C GLU A 9 -5.28 -2.12 -30.87
N ILE A 10 -4.09 -2.54 -30.45
CA ILE A 10 -3.27 -3.55 -31.14
C ILE A 10 -4.03 -4.85 -31.27
N SER A 11 -4.62 -5.37 -30.18
CA SER A 11 -5.39 -6.62 -30.19
C SER A 11 -6.59 -6.54 -31.12
N HIS A 12 -7.25 -5.39 -31.18
CA HIS A 12 -8.38 -5.15 -32.07
C HIS A 12 -7.95 -5.19 -33.55
N ILE A 13 -6.85 -4.52 -33.89
CA ILE A 13 -6.30 -4.48 -35.25
C ILE A 13 -5.80 -5.86 -35.68
N GLU A 14 -5.09 -6.59 -34.83
CA GLU A 14 -4.64 -7.97 -35.09
C GLU A 14 -5.82 -8.91 -35.39
N THR A 15 -6.92 -8.75 -34.65
CA THR A 15 -8.16 -9.52 -34.87
C THR A 15 -8.77 -9.22 -36.21
N ILE A 16 -8.82 -7.93 -36.63
CA ILE A 16 -9.32 -7.52 -37.94
C ILE A 16 -8.43 -8.08 -39.08
N LEU A 17 -7.11 -7.93 -38.96
CA LEU A 17 -6.17 -8.43 -39.97
C LEU A 17 -6.20 -9.95 -40.13
N SER A 18 -6.39 -10.69 -39.02
CA SER A 18 -6.54 -12.16 -39.06
C SER A 18 -7.84 -12.62 -39.70
N GLY A 19 -8.89 -11.77 -39.69
CA GLY A 19 -10.21 -12.06 -40.28
C GLY A 19 -10.31 -11.82 -41.80
N ILE A 20 -9.31 -11.18 -42.43
CA ILE A 20 -9.38 -10.78 -43.86
C ILE A 20 -9.03 -11.93 -44.85
N THR A 21 -8.68 -13.11 -44.39
CA THR A 21 -8.02 -14.14 -45.21
C THR A 21 -8.93 -15.16 -45.91
N SER A 22 -10.26 -15.13 -45.86
CA SER A 22 -11.04 -15.99 -46.77
C SER A 22 -12.51 -15.61 -46.97
N ALA A 23 -12.95 -15.67 -48.22
CA ALA A 23 -14.31 -15.39 -48.69
C ALA A 23 -15.36 -16.45 -48.29
N ASP A 24 -14.95 -17.54 -47.62
CA ASP A 24 -15.80 -18.67 -47.23
C ASP A 24 -16.45 -18.48 -45.85
N ASP A 25 -16.24 -17.33 -45.21
CA ASP A 25 -16.46 -17.16 -43.77
C ASP A 25 -17.75 -16.40 -43.36
N LEU A 26 -18.64 -16.04 -44.26
CA LEU A 26 -19.87 -15.33 -43.90
C LEU A 26 -20.73 -16.17 -42.90
N THR A 27 -20.79 -17.49 -43.07
CA THR A 27 -21.54 -18.39 -42.20
C THR A 27 -20.81 -18.62 -40.86
N LYS A 28 -19.48 -18.68 -40.88
CA LYS A 28 -18.68 -18.78 -39.64
C LYS A 28 -18.72 -17.45 -38.86
N ARG A 29 -18.72 -16.32 -39.57
CA ARG A 29 -18.84 -15.00 -38.99
C ARG A 29 -20.19 -14.81 -38.25
N ASP A 30 -21.31 -15.22 -38.87
CA ASP A 30 -22.62 -15.15 -38.22
C ASP A 30 -22.70 -16.01 -36.96
N SER A 31 -22.09 -17.20 -36.99
CA SER A 31 -21.99 -18.05 -35.81
C SER A 31 -21.09 -17.47 -34.73
N ALA A 32 -19.97 -16.82 -35.11
CA ALA A 32 -19.05 -16.15 -34.18
C ALA A 32 -19.70 -14.93 -33.51
N ILE A 33 -20.46 -14.13 -34.26
CA ILE A 33 -21.23 -12.99 -33.71
C ILE A 33 -22.26 -13.50 -32.68
N ARG A 34 -22.99 -14.56 -33.01
CA ARG A 34 -23.96 -15.17 -32.07
C ARG A 34 -23.30 -15.69 -30.81
N THR A 35 -22.14 -16.31 -30.93
CA THR A 35 -21.37 -16.81 -29.78
C THR A 35 -20.87 -15.65 -28.91
N ALA A 36 -20.38 -14.58 -29.52
CA ALA A 36 -19.94 -13.39 -28.81
C ALA A 36 -21.09 -12.67 -28.08
N MET A 37 -22.28 -12.61 -28.70
CA MET A 37 -23.49 -12.07 -28.06
C MET A 37 -23.92 -12.91 -26.87
N LEU A 38 -23.88 -14.24 -26.98
CA LEU A 38 -24.20 -15.14 -25.86
C LEU A 38 -23.20 -15.00 -24.72
N SER A 39 -21.91 -14.87 -25.05
CA SER A 39 -20.85 -14.62 -24.05
C SER A 39 -21.07 -13.30 -23.31
N LEU A 40 -21.38 -12.22 -24.05
CA LEU A 40 -21.69 -10.92 -23.46
C LEU A 40 -22.91 -10.99 -22.54
N SER A 41 -23.96 -11.68 -22.98
CA SER A 41 -25.18 -11.91 -22.19
C SER A 41 -24.89 -12.73 -20.91
N ALA A 42 -24.03 -13.73 -20.99
CA ALA A 42 -23.62 -14.52 -19.82
C ALA A 42 -22.78 -13.69 -18.84
N CYS A 43 -21.86 -12.85 -19.32
CA CYS A 43 -21.08 -11.95 -18.48
C CYS A 43 -21.97 -10.95 -17.73
N THR A 44 -23.00 -10.40 -18.39
CA THR A 44 -23.95 -9.48 -17.75
C THR A 44 -24.84 -10.20 -16.73
N ALA A 45 -25.28 -11.42 -17.04
CA ALA A 45 -26.11 -12.21 -16.14
C ALA A 45 -25.39 -12.70 -14.89
N THR A 46 -24.09 -12.99 -15.00
CA THR A 46 -23.24 -13.44 -13.88
C THR A 46 -22.56 -12.31 -13.12
N GLY A 47 -22.66 -11.06 -13.57
CA GLY A 47 -21.99 -9.90 -12.98
C GLY A 47 -20.46 -9.93 -13.10
N ASN A 48 -19.91 -10.72 -14.01
CA ASN A 48 -18.46 -10.85 -14.21
C ASN A 48 -17.90 -9.71 -15.07
N LEU A 49 -17.67 -8.55 -14.44
CA LEU A 49 -17.21 -7.34 -15.11
C LEU A 49 -15.79 -7.46 -15.69
N SER A 50 -14.97 -8.37 -15.19
CA SER A 50 -13.60 -8.55 -15.69
C SER A 50 -13.55 -9.14 -17.11
N GLN A 51 -14.58 -9.86 -17.53
CA GLN A 51 -14.68 -10.44 -18.87
C GLN A 51 -15.57 -9.60 -19.82
N LEU A 52 -16.27 -8.60 -19.29
CA LEU A 52 -17.17 -7.77 -20.08
C LEU A 52 -16.43 -6.98 -21.17
N ASP A 53 -15.32 -6.37 -20.83
CA ASP A 53 -14.48 -5.59 -21.76
C ASP A 53 -13.96 -6.48 -22.91
N SER A 54 -13.47 -7.66 -22.60
CA SER A 54 -13.00 -8.62 -23.61
C SER A 54 -14.12 -9.09 -24.53
N ALA A 55 -15.31 -9.33 -24.00
CA ALA A 55 -16.47 -9.74 -24.77
C ALA A 55 -16.99 -8.60 -25.67
N CYS A 56 -16.96 -7.35 -25.20
CA CYS A 56 -17.31 -6.16 -25.97
C CYS A 56 -16.33 -5.95 -27.12
N VAL A 57 -15.02 -6.04 -26.88
CA VAL A 57 -13.97 -5.92 -27.91
C VAL A 57 -14.15 -6.99 -28.97
N ALA A 58 -14.36 -8.26 -28.58
CA ALA A 58 -14.57 -9.36 -29.50
C ALA A 58 -15.80 -9.14 -30.40
N LEU A 59 -16.92 -8.69 -29.84
CA LEU A 59 -18.13 -8.40 -30.60
C LEU A 59 -17.95 -7.21 -31.55
N THR A 60 -17.30 -6.12 -31.08
CA THR A 60 -17.03 -4.94 -31.88
C THR A 60 -16.14 -5.26 -33.08
N SER A 61 -15.08 -6.06 -32.87
CA SER A 61 -14.18 -6.49 -33.96
C SER A 61 -14.90 -7.31 -35.04
N LEU A 62 -15.82 -8.20 -34.63
CA LEU A 62 -16.62 -9.01 -35.57
C LEU A 62 -17.62 -8.20 -36.36
N ILE A 63 -18.19 -7.12 -35.80
CA ILE A 63 -19.19 -6.26 -36.46
C ILE A 63 -18.52 -5.29 -37.45
N PHE A 64 -17.39 -4.70 -37.05
CA PHE A 64 -16.73 -3.62 -37.79
C PHE A 64 -15.60 -4.07 -38.74
N SER A 65 -15.38 -5.38 -38.90
CA SER A 65 -14.33 -5.93 -39.78
C SER A 65 -14.45 -5.54 -41.25
N ASP A 66 -15.57 -4.95 -41.68
CA ASP A 66 -15.79 -4.53 -43.08
C ASP A 66 -15.45 -3.06 -43.39
N SER A 67 -15.11 -2.24 -42.37
CA SER A 67 -15.09 -0.78 -42.60
C SER A 67 -13.75 -0.08 -42.42
N ALA A 68 -12.65 -0.81 -42.23
CA ALA A 68 -11.37 -0.13 -42.06
C ALA A 68 -10.30 -0.72 -42.99
N SER A 69 -9.77 0.10 -43.85
CA SER A 69 -8.44 -0.06 -44.44
C SER A 69 -7.39 0.12 -43.33
N VAL A 70 -7.43 -0.75 -42.32
CA VAL A 70 -6.37 -0.77 -41.32
C VAL A 70 -5.18 -1.46 -41.93
N SER A 71 -4.11 -0.71 -42.11
CA SER A 71 -2.89 -1.15 -42.75
C SER A 71 -1.99 -1.84 -41.74
N GLU A 72 -1.23 -2.85 -42.17
CA GLU A 72 -0.14 -3.43 -41.34
C GLU A 72 0.82 -2.33 -40.84
N THR A 73 0.94 -1.22 -41.56
CA THR A 73 1.75 -0.07 -41.14
C THR A 73 1.22 0.60 -39.88
N ASP A 74 -0.11 0.65 -39.69
CA ASP A 74 -0.72 1.24 -38.49
C ASP A 74 -0.49 0.34 -37.31
N LEU A 75 -0.56 -0.98 -37.49
CA LEU A 75 -0.25 -1.97 -36.42
C LEU A 75 1.21 -1.85 -35.97
N GLU A 76 2.15 -1.74 -36.89
CA GLU A 76 3.57 -1.58 -36.55
C GLU A 76 3.84 -0.24 -35.86
N ALA A 77 3.16 0.83 -36.25
CA ALA A 77 3.27 2.14 -35.57
C ALA A 77 2.80 2.06 -34.10
N LEU A 78 1.66 1.42 -33.85
CA LEU A 78 1.14 1.23 -32.48
C LEU A 78 2.04 0.34 -31.64
N LYS A 79 2.59 -0.74 -32.20
CA LYS A 79 3.57 -1.59 -31.52
C LYS A 79 4.85 -0.82 -31.20
N LEU A 80 5.28 0.08 -32.05
CA LEU A 80 6.45 0.93 -31.81
C LEU A 80 6.17 1.95 -30.69
N GLU A 81 4.98 2.54 -30.66
CA GLU A 81 4.54 3.44 -29.57
C GLU A 81 4.49 2.68 -28.24
N LEU A 82 3.92 1.47 -28.20
CA LEU A 82 3.87 0.64 -27.01
C LEU A 82 5.27 0.33 -26.48
N ARG A 83 6.19 -0.11 -27.37
CA ARG A 83 7.60 -0.36 -26.98
C ARG A 83 8.31 0.90 -26.50
N SER A 84 8.02 2.06 -27.10
CA SER A 84 8.57 3.33 -26.64
C SER A 84 8.09 3.70 -25.24
N LEU A 85 6.81 3.50 -24.95
CA LEU A 85 6.24 3.71 -23.62
C LEU A 85 6.82 2.73 -22.60
N GLU A 86 6.98 1.47 -22.96
CA GLU A 86 7.61 0.47 -22.09
C GLU A 86 9.07 0.82 -21.80
N ASN A 87 9.84 1.20 -22.81
CA ASN A 87 11.23 1.61 -22.64
C ASN A 87 11.34 2.88 -21.79
N SER A 88 10.47 3.88 -21.99
CA SER A 88 10.44 5.09 -21.15
C SER A 88 10.09 4.75 -19.70
N ALA A 89 9.15 3.84 -19.48
CA ALA A 89 8.82 3.37 -18.16
C ALA A 89 10.00 2.68 -17.47
N TYR A 90 10.79 1.88 -18.20
CA TYR A 90 12.00 1.25 -17.68
C TYR A 90 13.15 2.23 -17.42
N THR A 91 13.24 3.33 -18.17
CA THR A 91 14.29 4.36 -17.96
C THR A 91 13.98 5.31 -16.81
N ASP A 92 12.71 5.45 -16.46
CA ASP A 92 12.27 6.32 -15.35
C ASP A 92 12.21 5.61 -13.98
N PHE A 93 12.57 4.31 -13.92
CA PHE A 93 12.66 3.58 -12.67
C PHE A 93 14.10 3.58 -12.15
N GLU A 94 14.30 4.24 -11.03
CA GLU A 94 15.50 4.06 -10.23
C GLU A 94 15.26 2.88 -9.28
N GLU A 95 15.99 1.79 -9.46
CA GLU A 95 15.93 0.63 -8.57
C GLU A 95 16.67 0.94 -7.28
N LEU A 96 15.94 1.12 -6.20
CA LEU A 96 16.50 1.30 -4.87
C LEU A 96 16.57 -0.04 -4.15
N LEU A 97 17.77 -0.54 -3.97
CA LEU A 97 18.01 -1.75 -3.20
C LEU A 97 18.02 -1.42 -1.70
N ALA A 98 17.24 -2.18 -0.93
CA ALA A 98 17.29 -2.07 0.52
C ALA A 98 18.68 -2.51 1.03
N PRO A 99 19.36 -1.73 1.89
CA PRO A 99 20.69 -2.06 2.38
C PRO A 99 20.71 -3.30 3.30
N GLN A 100 19.56 -3.64 3.87
CA GLN A 100 19.36 -4.79 4.75
C GLN A 100 17.89 -5.22 4.78
N SER A 101 17.62 -6.39 5.34
CA SER A 101 16.26 -6.86 5.53
C SER A 101 15.48 -6.01 6.52
N GLY A 102 14.22 -5.70 6.23
CA GLY A 102 13.36 -4.89 7.08
C GLY A 102 11.97 -4.72 6.50
N LEU A 103 11.13 -4.00 7.22
CA LEU A 103 9.80 -3.62 6.79
C LEU A 103 9.85 -2.19 6.22
N PHE A 104 9.54 -2.05 4.94
CA PHE A 104 9.48 -0.74 4.30
C PHE A 104 8.11 -0.09 4.51
N THR A 105 8.11 1.20 4.83
CA THR A 105 6.90 2.03 4.90
C THR A 105 7.15 3.39 4.29
N THR A 106 6.15 3.92 3.60
CA THR A 106 6.16 5.29 3.05
C THR A 106 5.80 6.35 4.09
N ILE A 107 5.41 5.92 5.30
CA ILE A 107 5.04 6.82 6.39
C ILE A 107 6.31 7.29 7.09
N VAL A 108 6.66 8.55 6.87
CA VAL A 108 7.81 9.24 7.46
C VAL A 108 7.28 10.46 8.22
N ASP A 109 7.69 10.63 9.46
CA ASP A 109 7.20 11.72 10.33
C ASP A 109 8.30 12.72 10.73
N GLY A 110 9.55 12.44 10.33
CA GLY A 110 10.70 13.31 10.59
C GLY A 110 11.32 13.15 11.98
N HIS A 111 10.90 12.15 12.75
CA HIS A 111 11.49 11.81 14.05
C HIS A 111 12.33 10.52 14.00
N GLU A 112 12.70 10.07 12.81
CA GLU A 112 13.46 8.84 12.58
C GLU A 112 14.88 8.86 13.19
N ALA A 113 15.36 10.03 13.63
CA ALA A 113 16.61 10.15 14.35
C ALA A 113 16.53 9.71 15.82
N LEU A 114 15.32 9.48 16.36
CA LEU A 114 15.15 8.94 17.70
C LEU A 114 15.58 7.48 17.75
N THR A 115 16.64 7.20 18.54
CA THR A 115 17.15 5.85 18.74
C THR A 115 16.66 5.27 20.05
N PRO A 116 16.62 3.93 20.21
CA PRO A 116 16.25 3.28 21.47
C PRO A 116 17.09 3.73 22.66
N ASP A 117 18.35 4.05 22.47
CA ASP A 117 19.24 4.52 23.54
C ASP A 117 18.83 5.88 24.12
N MET A 118 18.21 6.73 23.29
CA MET A 118 17.69 8.03 23.76
C MET A 118 16.45 7.88 24.63
N LEU A 119 15.72 6.78 24.46
CA LEU A 119 14.44 6.54 25.18
C LEU A 119 14.66 6.30 26.67
N SER A 120 15.82 5.79 27.09
CA SER A 120 16.14 5.54 28.49
C SER A 120 16.33 6.81 29.34
N ASN A 121 16.41 7.99 28.70
CA ASN A 121 16.59 9.28 29.36
C ASN A 121 15.48 10.28 29.02
N LEU A 122 14.37 9.83 28.41
CA LEU A 122 13.27 10.72 28.03
C LEU A 122 12.61 11.35 29.26
N THR A 123 12.41 12.65 29.18
CA THR A 123 11.66 13.42 30.17
C THR A 123 10.25 13.74 29.68
N THR A 124 9.37 14.14 30.58
CA THR A 124 8.02 14.63 30.22
C THR A 124 8.08 15.80 29.24
N THR A 125 9.07 16.68 29.40
CA THR A 125 9.27 17.82 28.50
C THR A 125 9.66 17.39 27.10
N ASP A 126 10.51 16.37 26.96
CA ASP A 126 10.92 15.84 25.66
C ASP A 126 9.73 15.23 24.92
N ILE A 127 8.91 14.42 25.60
CA ILE A 127 7.72 13.81 24.98
C ILE A 127 6.74 14.91 24.51
N LYS A 128 6.42 15.88 25.37
CA LYS A 128 5.53 17.01 25.02
C LYS A 128 6.07 17.80 23.83
N ARG A 129 7.39 17.99 23.74
CA ARG A 129 8.04 18.64 22.61
C ARG A 129 7.87 17.83 21.32
N PHE A 130 8.14 16.53 21.34
CA PHE A 130 7.98 15.67 20.15
C PHE A 130 6.53 15.58 19.67
N MET A 131 5.56 15.70 20.57
CA MET A 131 4.15 15.76 20.21
C MET A 131 3.75 17.10 19.58
N SER A 132 4.37 18.20 20.00
CA SER A 132 4.01 19.55 19.55
C SER A 132 4.80 20.02 18.33
N GLU A 133 6.03 19.55 18.15
CA GLU A 133 6.92 19.99 17.07
C GLU A 133 6.86 19.00 15.89
N PRO A 134 6.71 19.50 14.66
CA PRO A 134 6.83 18.66 13.48
C PRO A 134 8.27 18.16 13.33
N GLY A 135 8.44 16.90 12.97
CA GLY A 135 9.75 16.36 12.63
C GLY A 135 10.32 16.95 11.35
N SER A 136 11.62 16.75 11.13
CA SER A 136 12.31 17.17 9.91
C SER A 136 12.43 16.01 8.94
N ILE A 137 11.64 16.01 7.89
CA ILE A 137 11.68 14.99 6.83
C ILE A 137 12.79 15.37 5.83
N PRO A 138 13.79 14.51 5.58
CA PRO A 138 14.81 14.77 4.57
C PRO A 138 14.21 14.97 3.18
N GLN A 139 14.74 15.93 2.43
CA GLN A 139 14.30 16.17 1.06
C GLN A 139 14.57 14.92 0.20
N GLY A 140 13.55 14.46 -0.54
CA GLY A 140 13.65 13.26 -1.37
C GLY A 140 13.45 11.94 -0.62
N ALA A 141 13.09 11.97 0.66
CA ALA A 141 12.73 10.75 1.38
C ALA A 141 11.48 10.11 0.76
N ILE A 142 11.60 8.85 0.34
CA ILE A 142 10.50 8.07 -0.23
C ILE A 142 9.82 7.17 0.80
N GLY A 143 10.45 6.98 1.95
CA GLY A 143 9.98 6.12 3.03
C GLY A 143 11.09 5.81 4.03
N LYS A 144 10.79 4.91 4.96
CA LYS A 144 11.75 4.41 5.94
C LYS A 144 11.79 2.88 5.97
N LEU A 145 12.94 2.32 6.32
CA LEU A 145 13.16 0.89 6.50
C LEU A 145 13.25 0.60 8.01
N ILE A 146 12.30 -0.17 8.51
CA ILE A 146 12.28 -0.61 9.91
C ILE A 146 13.01 -1.94 9.99
N THR A 147 14.12 -1.97 10.70
CA THR A 147 15.03 -3.11 10.79
C THR A 147 14.92 -3.87 12.10
N SER A 148 14.12 -3.35 13.05
CA SER A 148 13.82 -4.01 14.33
C SER A 148 12.33 -4.31 14.43
N PHE A 149 12.00 -5.50 14.92
CA PHE A 149 10.61 -5.85 15.26
C PHE A 149 10.15 -5.24 16.60
N ARG A 150 11.10 -4.71 17.40
CA ARG A 150 10.75 -4.02 18.63
C ARG A 150 10.40 -2.58 18.34
N TRP A 151 9.23 -2.18 18.80
CA TRP A 151 8.77 -0.80 18.74
C TRP A 151 8.51 -0.28 20.15
N TYR A 152 8.44 1.04 20.27
CA TYR A 152 8.35 1.72 21.54
C TYR A 152 7.16 2.67 21.55
N PHE A 153 6.53 2.79 22.70
CA PHE A 153 5.51 3.77 22.99
C PHE A 153 5.99 4.63 24.16
N ALA A 154 6.10 5.94 23.95
CA ALA A 154 6.47 6.89 24.99
C ALA A 154 5.26 7.79 25.29
N GLY A 155 4.91 7.91 26.54
CA GLY A 155 3.78 8.71 26.99
C GLY A 155 4.06 9.41 28.32
N VAL A 156 3.19 10.36 28.63
CA VAL A 156 3.18 11.06 29.93
C VAL A 156 1.97 10.57 30.71
N MET A 157 2.18 10.27 31.98
CA MET A 157 1.11 9.87 32.89
C MET A 157 1.33 10.48 34.28
N ASP A 158 0.27 10.51 35.07
CA ASP A 158 0.31 11.02 36.43
C ASP A 158 1.22 10.20 37.36
N ASP A 159 1.81 10.87 38.34
CA ASP A 159 2.74 10.26 39.28
C ASP A 159 2.15 9.06 40.04
N GLU A 160 0.86 9.16 40.41
CA GLU A 160 0.15 8.09 41.14
C GLU A 160 0.01 6.82 40.31
N ASP A 161 -0.29 6.97 38.99
CA ASP A 161 -0.43 5.83 38.11
C ASP A 161 0.95 5.27 37.69
N ALA A 162 1.91 6.16 37.44
CA ALA A 162 3.28 5.74 37.16
C ALA A 162 3.93 4.96 38.33
N ALA A 163 3.58 5.30 39.56
CA ALA A 163 4.09 4.60 40.74
C ALA A 163 3.60 3.13 40.87
N LYS A 164 2.53 2.77 40.16
CA LYS A 164 2.02 1.39 40.09
C LYS A 164 2.83 0.53 39.11
N LEU A 165 3.63 1.15 38.25
CA LEU A 165 4.46 0.47 37.28
C LEU A 165 5.84 0.15 37.83
N THR A 166 6.45 -0.89 37.30
CA THR A 166 7.82 -1.28 37.65
C THR A 166 8.61 -1.53 36.37
N GLU A 167 9.76 -0.92 36.24
CA GLU A 167 10.67 -1.16 35.12
C GLU A 167 11.00 -2.64 34.97
N GLY A 168 11.05 -3.11 33.74
CA GLY A 168 11.30 -4.51 33.42
C GLY A 168 10.07 -5.43 33.50
N LYS A 169 8.95 -4.98 34.08
CA LYS A 169 7.70 -5.74 34.10
C LYS A 169 6.88 -5.55 32.84
N THR A 170 6.00 -6.51 32.60
CA THR A 170 5.07 -6.49 31.47
C THR A 170 3.71 -6.02 31.93
N VAL A 171 3.12 -5.13 31.14
CA VAL A 171 1.77 -4.59 31.35
C VAL A 171 0.93 -4.84 30.10
N THR A 172 -0.38 -4.84 30.26
CA THR A 172 -1.32 -4.93 29.16
C THR A 172 -1.80 -3.52 28.81
N VAL A 173 -1.68 -3.13 27.56
CA VAL A 173 -2.02 -1.80 27.06
C VAL A 173 -3.12 -1.90 26.02
N SER A 174 -4.11 -1.02 26.12
CA SER A 174 -5.12 -0.77 25.08
C SER A 174 -4.77 0.53 24.36
N LEU A 175 -4.68 0.46 23.03
CA LEU A 175 -4.40 1.62 22.17
C LEU A 175 -5.69 2.25 21.59
N GLY A 176 -6.82 1.96 22.24
CA GLY A 176 -8.11 2.53 21.92
C GLY A 176 -8.55 2.23 20.49
N ARG A 177 -8.99 3.26 19.78
CA ARG A 177 -9.53 3.15 18.40
C ARG A 177 -8.49 2.79 17.34
N TYR A 178 -7.20 2.90 17.63
CA TYR A 178 -6.16 2.63 16.66
C TYR A 178 -5.84 1.15 16.51
N TYR A 179 -5.98 0.40 17.59
CA TYR A 179 -5.81 -1.04 17.58
C TYR A 179 -6.78 -1.66 18.58
N GLY A 180 -7.70 -2.47 18.08
CA GLY A 180 -8.81 -3.01 18.87
C GLY A 180 -8.43 -4.11 19.88
N GLU A 181 -7.22 -4.68 19.74
CA GLU A 181 -6.73 -5.71 20.62
C GLU A 181 -5.80 -5.12 21.70
N LYS A 182 -5.65 -5.87 22.80
CA LYS A 182 -4.72 -5.51 23.86
C LYS A 182 -3.31 -5.93 23.49
N VAL A 183 -2.34 -5.05 23.73
CA VAL A 183 -0.93 -5.31 23.47
C VAL A 183 -0.18 -5.56 24.77
N SER A 184 0.58 -6.64 24.82
CA SER A 184 1.52 -6.89 25.91
C SER A 184 2.77 -6.04 25.68
N MET A 185 3.10 -5.16 26.62
CA MET A 185 4.22 -4.23 26.54
C MET A 185 5.08 -4.31 27.78
N ARG A 186 6.39 -4.23 27.61
CA ARG A 186 7.35 -4.17 28.70
C ARG A 186 7.61 -2.72 29.08
N VAL A 187 7.64 -2.42 30.37
CA VAL A 187 8.06 -1.12 30.91
C VAL A 187 9.58 -1.02 30.79
N GLU A 188 10.07 -0.14 29.94
CA GLU A 188 11.50 0.04 29.70
C GLU A 188 12.10 1.17 30.57
N HIS A 189 11.35 2.27 30.76
CA HIS A 189 11.82 3.42 31.51
C HIS A 189 10.67 4.18 32.16
N ILE A 190 10.91 4.70 33.36
CA ILE A 190 10.03 5.62 34.09
C ILE A 190 10.89 6.80 34.56
N SER A 191 10.61 8.00 34.10
CA SER A 191 11.39 9.19 34.48
C SER A 191 11.14 9.58 35.94
N THR A 192 11.99 10.47 36.46
CA THR A 192 11.69 11.19 37.69
C THR A 192 10.45 12.08 37.50
N SER A 193 9.73 12.32 38.63
CA SER A 193 8.56 13.20 38.62
C SER A 193 8.93 14.63 38.25
N SER A 194 8.12 15.23 37.40
CA SER A 194 8.22 16.63 37.02
C SER A 194 6.81 17.23 36.93
N GLY A 195 6.46 18.11 37.86
CA GLY A 195 5.15 18.74 37.88
C GLY A 195 3.97 17.78 38.17
N GLY A 196 4.21 16.67 38.87
CA GLY A 196 3.20 15.66 39.17
C GLY A 196 3.01 14.64 38.03
N GLU A 197 3.87 14.65 37.01
CA GLU A 197 3.83 13.73 35.88
C GLU A 197 5.16 13.02 35.69
N ARG A 198 5.14 11.84 35.05
CA ARG A 198 6.32 11.08 34.63
C ARG A 198 6.22 10.69 33.16
N ALA A 199 7.37 10.65 32.51
CA ALA A 199 7.50 9.98 31.24
C ALA A 199 7.60 8.47 31.46
N VAL A 200 6.85 7.71 30.67
CA VAL A 200 6.88 6.25 30.68
C VAL A 200 7.16 5.76 29.28
N VAL A 201 8.14 4.86 29.16
CA VAL A 201 8.50 4.22 27.89
C VAL A 201 8.16 2.74 27.97
N LEU A 202 7.37 2.28 27.03
CA LEU A 202 6.96 0.89 26.88
C LEU A 202 7.51 0.32 25.59
N SER A 203 7.77 -0.99 25.52
CA SER A 203 8.17 -1.67 24.29
C SER A 203 7.35 -2.91 24.02
N SER A 204 7.17 -3.26 22.75
CA SER A 204 6.54 -4.50 22.34
C SER A 204 7.23 -5.10 21.11
N LEU A 205 7.09 -6.41 20.94
CA LEU A 205 7.43 -7.14 19.72
C LEU A 205 6.19 -7.51 18.89
N ASN A 206 5.01 -7.25 19.43
CA ASN A 206 3.73 -7.60 18.83
C ASN A 206 3.11 -6.37 18.14
N ALA A 207 2.25 -6.61 17.15
CA ALA A 207 1.45 -5.58 16.48
C ALA A 207 2.28 -4.46 15.79
N LEU A 208 3.54 -4.74 15.38
CA LEU A 208 4.36 -3.74 14.69
C LEU A 208 3.72 -3.27 13.40
N ALA A 209 3.21 -4.19 12.58
CA ALA A 209 2.64 -3.86 11.27
C ALA A 209 1.39 -2.98 11.39
N GLU A 210 0.57 -3.26 12.40
CA GLU A 210 -0.68 -2.56 12.67
C GLU A 210 -0.44 -1.15 13.26
N THR A 211 0.67 -0.97 13.97
CA THR A 211 1.02 0.30 14.62
C THR A 211 1.87 1.23 13.76
N LEU A 212 2.36 0.79 12.60
CA LEU A 212 3.23 1.57 11.72
C LEU A 212 2.69 2.94 11.31
N ALA A 213 1.38 3.03 11.12
CA ALA A 213 0.71 4.27 10.73
C ALA A 213 0.36 5.16 11.93
N MET A 214 0.55 4.66 13.15
CA MET A 214 0.18 5.33 14.38
C MET A 214 1.36 6.18 14.87
N ARG A 215 1.19 7.48 14.89
CA ARG A 215 2.17 8.40 15.49
C ARG A 215 1.81 8.75 16.92
N GLU A 216 0.55 9.05 17.15
CA GLU A 216 0.01 9.44 18.44
C GLU A 216 -1.22 8.61 18.75
N ALA A 217 -1.32 8.13 19.97
CA ALA A 217 -2.48 7.41 20.45
C ALA A 217 -2.69 7.68 21.95
N ALA A 218 -3.94 7.71 22.36
CA ALA A 218 -4.27 7.55 23.76
C ALA A 218 -4.08 6.07 24.11
N ALA A 219 -3.29 5.80 25.14
CA ALA A 219 -3.04 4.46 25.64
C ALA A 219 -3.58 4.32 27.07
N GLU A 220 -4.25 3.22 27.33
CA GLU A 220 -4.72 2.85 28.67
C GLU A 220 -3.96 1.61 29.13
N ILE A 221 -3.32 1.71 30.29
CA ILE A 221 -2.67 0.56 30.92
C ILE A 221 -3.72 -0.17 31.76
N ILE A 222 -4.01 -1.39 31.37
CA ILE A 222 -4.96 -2.24 32.05
C ILE A 222 -4.20 -2.92 33.19
N SER A 223 -4.37 -2.41 34.40
CA SER A 223 -3.86 -3.08 35.59
C SER A 223 -4.65 -4.36 35.81
N SER A 224 -4.00 -5.51 35.71
CA SER A 224 -4.53 -6.75 36.25
C SER A 224 -4.32 -6.67 37.77
N GLU A 225 -5.35 -6.38 38.52
CA GLU A 225 -5.37 -6.68 39.95
C GLU A 225 -5.20 -8.19 40.11
N TYR A 226 -4.04 -8.63 40.61
CA TYR A 226 -3.80 -9.92 41.19
C TYR A 226 -3.32 -9.74 42.66
#